data_e045fc0910da3dbd39e0dff9fb3d98c0
#
_entry.id   e045fc0910da3dbd39e0dff9fb3d98c0
#
_cell.length_a   1.000
_cell.length_b   1.000
_cell.length_c   1.000
_cell.angle_alpha   90.00
_cell.angle_beta   90.00
_cell.angle_gamma   90.00
#
_symmetry.space_group_name_H-M   'P 1'
#
loop_
_entity.id
_entity.type
_entity.pdbx_description
1 polymer ?
#
loop_
_entity_poly.entity_id
_entity_poly.type
_entity_poly.pdbx_seq_one_letter_code
_entity_poly.pdbx_strand_id
1 'polypeptide(L)'
;MSPLSGSRRSAFVAFALLFCLGARLLFAQEQSATAISHQVRELFEQAAKAVVKIHGVDEHSEICGTGFFVDPTGTLYTAYTVGGEAGNFTVEFGGRKYPARQLVADIRSGTAILKVDETTPALPIGKSGELELASPVISIGYPLDLPKTPNFGMIAGFDRKCLGRYFSTIHLRVNAPTQRGEAGAPLLNMKGEVVGIIVSGLGNNSACYAVPIEAAEKIRSDFVRFGEARHGWIGVNDVSPASQQVDGSRAMVTQVAEDAPAARAGLKEGDVLLQVGKKKISDPEDVFDASFYITAGDSVPITVVRGDKKMTFEVQATMHPAGKTGVLLASPGTIPGVLPMSLDEDAPPSP
;
A
#
# COMPACT_ATOMS: atom_id res chain seq x y z
N MET A 1 0.87 -68.27 43.65
CA MET A 1 1.41 -67.95 42.32
C MET A 1 0.59 -66.86 41.73
N SER A 2 1.09 -65.65 41.76
CA SER A 2 0.39 -64.44 41.35
C SER A 2 0.71 -64.08 39.90
N PRO A 3 -0.20 -63.63 39.08
CA PRO A 3 0.07 -63.12 37.73
C PRO A 3 0.29 -61.58 37.75
N LEU A 4 1.55 -61.17 37.74
CA LEU A 4 1.97 -59.77 37.52
C LEU A 4 2.52 -59.59 36.09
N SER A 5 1.68 -59.75 35.06
CA SER A 5 2.19 -59.57 33.70
C SER A 5 1.37 -58.59 32.81
N GLY A 6 0.22 -58.11 33.29
CA GLY A 6 -0.68 -57.24 32.49
C GLY A 6 -0.25 -55.74 32.43
N SER A 7 0.27 -55.20 33.50
CA SER A 7 0.54 -53.75 33.70
C SER A 7 1.72 -53.23 32.82
N ARG A 8 2.77 -54.03 32.62
CA ARG A 8 3.95 -53.61 31.84
C ARG A 8 3.68 -53.57 30.31
N ARG A 9 2.79 -54.41 29.81
CA ARG A 9 2.43 -54.38 28.34
C ARG A 9 1.57 -53.17 28.00
N SER A 10 0.63 -52.76 28.88
CA SER A 10 -0.20 -51.56 28.70
C SER A 10 0.59 -50.27 28.71
N ALA A 11 1.58 -50.15 29.63
CA ALA A 11 2.46 -48.99 29.71
C ALA A 11 3.39 -48.87 28.47
N PHE A 12 3.86 -49.96 27.93
CA PHE A 12 4.70 -49.96 26.72
C PHE A 12 3.90 -49.57 25.45
N VAL A 13 2.66 -50.02 25.33
CA VAL A 13 1.77 -49.67 24.22
C VAL A 13 1.37 -48.19 24.31
N ALA A 14 1.08 -47.64 25.51
CA ALA A 14 0.79 -46.24 25.71
C ALA A 14 1.98 -45.34 25.38
N PHE A 15 3.19 -45.76 25.75
CA PHE A 15 4.43 -44.99 25.44
C PHE A 15 4.74 -45.03 23.94
N ALA A 16 4.57 -46.18 23.27
CA ALA A 16 4.75 -46.30 21.82
C ALA A 16 3.73 -45.45 21.03
N LEU A 17 2.46 -45.41 21.48
CA LEU A 17 1.44 -44.54 20.87
C LEU A 17 1.74 -43.04 21.06
N LEU A 18 2.19 -42.61 22.25
CA LEU A 18 2.62 -41.21 22.50
C LEU A 18 3.84 -40.86 21.64
N PHE A 19 4.79 -41.75 21.49
CA PHE A 19 5.99 -41.52 20.67
C PHE A 19 5.63 -41.45 19.17
N CYS A 20 4.73 -42.30 18.70
CA CYS A 20 4.22 -42.23 17.31
C CYS A 20 3.39 -40.97 17.06
N LEU A 21 2.63 -40.48 18.06
CA LEU A 21 1.87 -39.25 17.95
C LEU A 21 2.80 -38.02 17.91
N GLY A 22 3.84 -37.99 18.75
CA GLY A 22 4.87 -36.97 18.77
C GLY A 22 5.67 -36.92 17.48
N ALA A 23 6.05 -38.08 16.92
CA ALA A 23 6.74 -38.15 15.65
C ALA A 23 5.86 -37.64 14.48
N ARG A 24 4.57 -37.97 14.45
CA ARG A 24 3.64 -37.47 13.41
C ARG A 24 3.45 -35.95 13.50
N LEU A 25 3.43 -35.36 14.67
CA LEU A 25 3.35 -33.90 14.87
C LEU A 25 4.62 -33.20 14.36
N LEU A 26 5.80 -33.76 14.63
CA LEU A 26 7.06 -33.21 14.12
C LEU A 26 7.15 -33.29 12.60
N PHE A 27 6.78 -34.42 12.00
CA PHE A 27 6.74 -34.55 10.52
C PHE A 27 5.71 -33.62 9.88
N ALA A 28 4.55 -33.39 10.50
CA ALA A 28 3.55 -32.46 9.98
C ALA A 28 4.05 -30.99 10.04
N GLN A 29 4.81 -30.62 11.06
CA GLN A 29 5.37 -29.28 11.21
C GLN A 29 6.50 -29.03 10.20
N GLU A 30 7.35 -30.00 9.95
CA GLU A 30 8.42 -29.92 8.95
C GLU A 30 7.85 -29.84 7.52
N GLN A 31 6.79 -30.61 7.22
CA GLN A 31 6.07 -30.51 5.94
C GLN A 31 5.44 -29.14 5.73
N SER A 32 4.89 -28.51 6.78
CA SER A 32 4.28 -27.18 6.66
C SER A 32 5.30 -26.09 6.37
N ALA A 33 6.45 -26.09 7.03
CA ALA A 33 7.53 -25.12 6.79
C ALA A 33 8.12 -25.28 5.38
N THR A 34 8.31 -26.52 4.93
CA THR A 34 8.78 -26.83 3.58
C THR A 34 7.79 -26.37 2.52
N ALA A 35 6.48 -26.54 2.76
CA ALA A 35 5.44 -26.10 1.85
C ALA A 35 5.43 -24.58 1.66
N ILE A 36 5.56 -23.82 2.75
CA ILE A 36 5.64 -22.34 2.68
C ILE A 36 6.89 -21.92 1.90
N SER A 37 8.05 -22.50 2.19
CA SER A 37 9.29 -22.19 1.47
C SER A 37 9.20 -22.51 -0.03
N HIS A 38 8.53 -23.58 -0.39
CA HIS A 38 8.29 -23.95 -1.78
C HIS A 38 7.36 -22.94 -2.46
N GLN A 39 6.25 -22.60 -1.81
CA GLN A 39 5.30 -21.61 -2.33
C GLN A 39 5.94 -20.24 -2.52
N VAL A 40 6.74 -19.76 -1.56
CA VAL A 40 7.49 -18.49 -1.67
C VAL A 40 8.45 -18.53 -2.85
N ARG A 41 9.15 -19.64 -3.06
CA ARG A 41 10.08 -19.80 -4.19
C ARG A 41 9.34 -19.75 -5.53
N GLU A 42 8.24 -20.49 -5.66
CA GLU A 42 7.44 -20.49 -6.90
C GLU A 42 6.89 -19.10 -7.22
N LEU A 43 6.35 -18.40 -6.22
CA LEU A 43 5.88 -17.03 -6.38
C LEU A 43 7.02 -16.10 -6.82
N PHE A 44 8.19 -16.21 -6.20
CA PHE A 44 9.36 -15.44 -6.60
C PHE A 44 9.76 -15.71 -8.05
N GLU A 45 9.88 -16.97 -8.47
CA GLU A 45 10.28 -17.35 -9.82
C GLU A 45 9.30 -16.83 -10.89
N GLN A 46 8.01 -16.79 -10.57
CA GLN A 46 6.97 -16.28 -11.46
C GLN A 46 6.96 -14.76 -11.50
N ALA A 47 6.88 -14.10 -10.33
CA ALA A 47 6.71 -12.66 -10.22
C ALA A 47 7.98 -11.88 -10.60
N ALA A 48 9.16 -12.42 -10.31
CA ALA A 48 10.44 -11.77 -10.60
C ALA A 48 10.63 -11.43 -12.08
N LYS A 49 9.93 -12.09 -12.98
CA LYS A 49 10.01 -11.80 -14.42
C LYS A 49 9.48 -10.41 -14.77
N ALA A 50 8.47 -9.93 -14.03
CA ALA A 50 7.84 -8.64 -14.23
C ALA A 50 8.41 -7.53 -13.33
N VAL A 51 9.29 -7.87 -12.37
CA VAL A 51 9.96 -6.90 -11.50
C VAL A 51 11.23 -6.42 -12.17
N VAL A 52 11.46 -5.12 -12.16
CA VAL A 52 12.52 -4.45 -12.92
C VAL A 52 13.31 -3.49 -12.04
N LYS A 53 14.58 -3.25 -12.43
CA LYS A 53 15.40 -2.20 -11.86
C LYS A 53 15.18 -0.93 -12.66
N ILE A 54 15.02 0.19 -11.95
CA ILE A 54 14.86 1.51 -12.53
C ILE A 54 16.08 2.35 -12.18
N HIS A 55 16.67 2.99 -13.18
CA HIS A 55 17.64 4.02 -13.02
C HIS A 55 17.05 5.33 -13.53
N GLY A 56 17.16 6.37 -12.75
CA GLY A 56 16.80 7.73 -13.12
C GLY A 56 18.00 8.66 -12.88
N VAL A 57 18.02 9.78 -13.54
CA VAL A 57 19.02 10.82 -13.31
C VAL A 57 18.28 12.11 -13.04
N ASP A 58 18.51 12.71 -11.89
CA ASP A 58 18.10 14.08 -11.60
C ASP A 58 19.28 15.05 -11.80
N GLU A 59 19.10 16.32 -11.46
CA GLU A 59 20.14 17.34 -11.62
C GLU A 59 21.37 17.11 -10.71
N HIS A 60 21.27 16.25 -9.70
CA HIS A 60 22.24 16.13 -8.61
C HIS A 60 22.76 14.71 -8.40
N SER A 61 21.99 13.68 -8.81
CA SER A 61 22.30 12.30 -8.46
C SER A 61 21.73 11.26 -9.43
N GLU A 62 22.30 10.05 -9.37
CA GLU A 62 21.69 8.84 -9.94
C GLU A 62 20.76 8.19 -8.92
N ILE A 63 19.52 7.98 -9.32
CA ILE A 63 18.49 7.31 -8.53
C ILE A 63 18.39 5.86 -9.00
N CYS A 64 18.42 4.92 -8.07
CA CYS A 64 18.16 3.52 -8.33
C CYS A 64 16.99 3.05 -7.49
N GLY A 65 16.06 2.33 -8.11
CA GLY A 65 14.89 1.78 -7.44
C GLY A 65 14.33 0.55 -8.13
N THR A 66 13.22 0.09 -7.62
CA THR A 66 12.47 -1.05 -8.14
C THR A 66 11.17 -0.59 -8.78
N GLY A 67 10.73 -1.29 -9.80
CA GLY A 67 9.40 -1.16 -10.38
C GLY A 67 8.87 -2.52 -10.84
N PHE A 68 7.65 -2.54 -11.29
CA PHE A 68 7.04 -3.77 -11.82
C PHE A 68 6.01 -3.45 -12.90
N PHE A 69 5.97 -4.29 -13.92
CA PHE A 69 5.01 -4.17 -15.01
C PHE A 69 3.62 -4.64 -14.57
N VAL A 70 2.60 -3.87 -14.98
CA VAL A 70 1.18 -4.10 -14.66
C VAL A 70 0.34 -4.46 -15.88
N ASP A 71 0.88 -4.29 -17.07
CA ASP A 71 0.25 -4.72 -18.32
C ASP A 71 1.30 -5.13 -19.37
N PRO A 72 0.91 -5.90 -20.40
CA PRO A 72 1.85 -6.39 -21.41
C PRO A 72 2.34 -5.32 -22.38
N THR A 73 1.84 -4.10 -22.30
CA THR A 73 2.24 -3.00 -23.18
C THR A 73 3.42 -2.20 -22.64
N GLY A 74 3.95 -2.57 -21.47
CA GLY A 74 5.14 -1.93 -20.87
C GLY A 74 4.82 -0.81 -19.88
N THR A 75 3.60 -0.74 -19.35
CA THR A 75 3.28 0.16 -18.23
C THR A 75 3.78 -0.44 -16.93
N LEU A 76 4.48 0.35 -16.13
CA LEU A 76 5.04 -0.10 -14.84
C LEU A 76 4.78 0.92 -13.73
N TYR A 77 4.66 0.39 -12.52
CA TYR A 77 4.51 1.17 -11.30
C TYR A 77 5.82 1.19 -10.50
N THR A 78 6.05 2.31 -9.83
CA THR A 78 7.15 2.49 -8.89
C THR A 78 6.78 3.51 -7.81
N ALA A 79 7.67 3.73 -6.83
CA ALA A 79 7.50 4.80 -5.85
C ALA A 79 7.78 6.18 -6.47
N TYR A 80 7.14 7.22 -5.91
CA TYR A 80 7.37 8.62 -6.31
C TYR A 80 8.85 9.01 -6.17
N THR A 81 9.51 8.58 -5.09
CA THR A 81 10.94 8.83 -4.84
C THR A 81 11.86 8.27 -5.93
N VAL A 82 11.38 7.33 -6.74
CA VAL A 82 12.14 6.73 -7.86
C VAL A 82 11.74 7.35 -9.20
N GLY A 83 10.44 7.51 -9.43
CA GLY A 83 9.89 7.90 -10.74
C GLY A 83 9.25 9.29 -10.77
N GLY A 84 9.29 10.07 -9.67
CA GLY A 84 8.56 11.32 -9.56
C GLY A 84 9.32 12.54 -10.04
N GLU A 85 10.55 12.73 -9.61
CA GLU A 85 11.32 13.96 -9.83
C GLU A 85 12.45 13.79 -10.85
N ALA A 86 12.94 12.57 -11.02
CA ALA A 86 14.00 12.28 -11.99
C ALA A 86 13.49 12.35 -13.44
N GLY A 87 14.42 12.60 -14.35
CA GLY A 87 14.26 12.45 -15.79
C GLY A 87 15.11 11.29 -16.33
N ASN A 88 15.10 11.08 -17.63
CA ASN A 88 15.96 10.13 -18.32
C ASN A 88 15.96 8.71 -17.71
N PHE A 89 14.79 8.16 -17.54
CA PHE A 89 14.64 6.83 -16.95
C PHE A 89 15.16 5.72 -17.87
N THR A 90 15.86 4.77 -17.27
CA THR A 90 16.23 3.50 -17.87
C THR A 90 15.71 2.35 -17.01
N VAL A 91 15.01 1.43 -17.65
CA VAL A 91 14.47 0.23 -17.01
C VAL A 91 15.26 -0.99 -17.48
N GLU A 92 15.75 -1.78 -16.53
CA GLU A 92 16.50 -3.00 -16.80
C GLU A 92 15.63 -4.23 -16.53
N PHE A 93 15.38 -5.02 -17.58
CA PHE A 93 14.72 -6.32 -17.49
C PHE A 93 15.19 -7.26 -18.60
N GLY A 94 15.10 -8.58 -18.37
CA GLY A 94 15.56 -9.58 -19.33
C GLY A 94 17.04 -9.43 -19.72
N GLY A 95 17.87 -8.85 -18.86
CA GLY A 95 19.31 -8.61 -19.12
C GLY A 95 19.57 -7.46 -20.09
N ARG A 96 18.60 -6.61 -20.40
CA ARG A 96 18.71 -5.45 -21.30
C ARG A 96 18.19 -4.19 -20.61
N LYS A 97 18.69 -3.04 -21.06
CA LYS A 97 18.26 -1.70 -20.61
C LYS A 97 17.40 -1.05 -21.70
N TYR A 98 16.28 -0.48 -21.28
CA TYR A 98 15.31 0.18 -22.14
C TYR A 98 15.03 1.58 -21.65
N PRO A 99 14.97 2.58 -22.53
CA PRO A 99 14.52 3.91 -22.13
C PRO A 99 13.07 3.86 -21.68
N ALA A 100 12.76 4.61 -20.64
CA ALA A 100 11.39 4.74 -20.15
C ALA A 100 11.00 6.22 -20.04
N ARG A 101 9.71 6.51 -20.17
CA ARG A 101 9.14 7.84 -19.96
C ARG A 101 8.16 7.82 -18.81
N GLN A 102 8.13 8.91 -18.07
CA GLN A 102 7.11 9.11 -17.06
C GLN A 102 5.76 9.41 -17.72
N LEU A 103 4.72 8.70 -17.30
CA LEU A 103 3.34 9.01 -17.69
C LEU A 103 2.71 9.99 -16.70
N VAL A 104 2.79 9.66 -15.42
CA VAL A 104 2.27 10.48 -14.32
C VAL A 104 3.02 10.13 -13.03
N ALA A 105 3.22 11.13 -12.19
CA ALA A 105 3.71 10.96 -10.83
C ALA A 105 2.82 11.73 -9.87
N ASP A 106 2.56 11.15 -8.72
CA ASP A 106 1.70 11.74 -7.72
C ASP A 106 2.30 11.61 -6.32
N ILE A 107 2.76 12.73 -5.79
CA ILE A 107 3.39 12.80 -4.48
C ILE A 107 2.42 12.43 -3.34
N ARG A 108 1.11 12.64 -3.53
CA ARG A 108 0.11 12.34 -2.50
C ARG A 108 -0.07 10.84 -2.29
N SER A 109 0.00 10.06 -3.35
CA SER A 109 0.01 8.59 -3.26
C SER A 109 1.40 8.02 -3.01
N GLY A 110 2.45 8.81 -3.20
CA GLY A 110 3.82 8.31 -3.16
C GLY A 110 4.17 7.39 -4.34
N THR A 111 3.43 7.45 -5.47
CA THR A 111 3.61 6.56 -6.62
C THR A 111 3.92 7.32 -7.90
N ALA A 112 4.60 6.62 -8.83
CA ALA A 112 4.81 7.07 -10.20
C ALA A 112 4.51 5.93 -11.19
N ILE A 113 4.07 6.30 -12.38
CA ILE A 113 3.75 5.40 -13.48
C ILE A 113 4.67 5.75 -14.64
N LEU A 114 5.47 4.77 -15.04
CA LEU A 114 6.37 4.89 -16.18
C LEU A 114 5.92 3.98 -17.32
N LYS A 115 6.52 4.17 -18.49
CA LYS A 115 6.23 3.42 -19.71
C LYS A 115 7.51 3.09 -20.45
N VAL A 116 7.67 1.82 -20.83
CA VAL A 116 8.61 1.37 -21.87
C VAL A 116 7.81 0.95 -23.11
N ASP A 117 8.38 1.11 -24.29
CA ASP A 117 7.72 0.76 -25.55
C ASP A 117 8.12 -0.65 -26.00
N GLU A 118 7.85 -1.63 -25.11
CA GLU A 118 8.18 -3.05 -25.28
C GLU A 118 7.03 -3.95 -24.81
N THR A 119 7.00 -5.18 -25.33
CA THR A 119 6.11 -6.22 -24.79
C THR A 119 6.72 -6.82 -23.53
N THR A 120 5.99 -6.81 -22.45
CA THR A 120 6.48 -7.14 -21.12
C THR A 120 5.64 -8.20 -20.41
N PRO A 121 6.22 -9.00 -19.51
CA PRO A 121 5.44 -9.74 -18.54
C PRO A 121 4.71 -8.74 -17.62
N ALA A 122 3.61 -9.16 -16.99
CA ALA A 122 2.86 -8.32 -16.08
C ALA A 122 2.47 -9.09 -14.82
N LEU A 123 2.38 -8.37 -13.67
CA LEU A 123 1.84 -8.90 -12.43
C LEU A 123 0.32 -8.67 -12.38
N PRO A 124 -0.43 -9.65 -11.89
CA PRO A 124 -1.86 -9.46 -11.64
C PRO A 124 -2.06 -8.47 -10.49
N ILE A 125 -3.05 -7.60 -10.63
CA ILE A 125 -3.45 -6.65 -9.59
C ILE A 125 -4.46 -7.31 -8.67
N GLY A 126 -4.17 -7.30 -7.37
CA GLY A 126 -5.04 -7.81 -6.31
C GLY A 126 -5.84 -6.70 -5.63
N LYS A 127 -6.23 -6.96 -4.38
CA LYS A 127 -6.99 -6.02 -3.55
C LYS A 127 -6.40 -5.94 -2.16
N SER A 128 -5.95 -4.75 -1.77
CA SER A 128 -5.41 -4.53 -0.42
C SER A 128 -6.47 -4.67 0.68
N GLY A 129 -7.73 -4.39 0.35
CA GLY A 129 -8.84 -4.51 1.29
C GLY A 129 -9.20 -5.95 1.70
N GLU A 130 -8.61 -6.97 1.07
CA GLU A 130 -8.73 -8.38 1.47
C GLU A 130 -7.66 -8.80 2.49
N LEU A 131 -6.69 -7.92 2.78
CA LEU A 131 -5.64 -8.19 3.76
C LEU A 131 -6.15 -7.98 5.19
N GLU A 132 -5.67 -8.83 6.08
CA GLU A 132 -5.89 -8.73 7.52
C GLU A 132 -4.53 -8.60 8.24
N LEU A 133 -4.56 -8.28 9.53
CA LEU A 133 -3.35 -8.35 10.37
C LEU A 133 -2.78 -9.77 10.32
N ALA A 134 -1.46 -9.85 10.23
CA ALA A 134 -0.71 -11.10 10.06
C ALA A 134 -0.91 -11.79 8.69
N SER A 135 -1.62 -11.18 7.72
CA SER A 135 -1.63 -11.70 6.33
C SER A 135 -0.20 -11.82 5.81
N PRO A 136 0.23 -13.01 5.34
CA PRO A 136 1.57 -13.18 4.78
C PRO A 136 1.69 -12.47 3.43
N VAL A 137 2.83 -11.81 3.21
CA VAL A 137 3.13 -11.06 2.00
C VAL A 137 4.59 -11.25 1.60
N ILE A 138 4.87 -11.01 0.31
CA ILE A 138 6.22 -11.08 -0.25
C ILE A 138 6.47 -9.77 -0.99
N SER A 139 7.63 -9.15 -0.79
CA SER A 139 8.13 -8.12 -1.71
C SER A 139 9.31 -8.65 -2.52
N ILE A 140 9.49 -8.10 -3.71
CA ILE A 140 10.61 -8.46 -4.60
C ILE A 140 11.23 -7.16 -5.09
N GLY A 141 12.51 -6.95 -4.75
CA GLY A 141 13.20 -5.72 -5.11
C GLY A 141 14.67 -5.91 -5.41
N TYR A 142 15.38 -4.79 -5.60
CA TYR A 142 16.81 -4.74 -5.85
C TYR A 142 17.52 -4.02 -4.69
N PRO A 143 17.72 -4.71 -3.53
CA PRO A 143 18.36 -4.10 -2.39
C PRO A 143 19.82 -3.74 -2.70
N LEU A 144 20.24 -2.52 -2.36
CA LEU A 144 21.64 -2.06 -2.50
C LEU A 144 22.25 -2.34 -3.87
N ASP A 145 21.47 -2.21 -4.94
CA ASP A 145 21.87 -2.52 -6.31
C ASP A 145 22.25 -3.99 -6.56
N LEU A 146 21.97 -4.88 -5.61
CA LEU A 146 22.22 -6.33 -5.73
C LEU A 146 21.17 -6.99 -6.64
N PRO A 147 21.32 -8.30 -6.96
CA PRO A 147 20.31 -9.05 -7.70
C PRO A 147 18.95 -9.06 -7.00
N LYS A 148 17.88 -9.30 -7.77
CA LYS A 148 16.51 -9.43 -7.25
C LYS A 148 16.46 -10.31 -6.02
N THR A 149 15.88 -9.79 -4.95
CA THR A 149 15.77 -10.46 -3.66
C THR A 149 14.32 -10.49 -3.20
N PRO A 150 13.78 -11.65 -2.83
CA PRO A 150 12.48 -11.74 -2.18
C PRO A 150 12.62 -11.44 -0.69
N ASN A 151 11.72 -10.64 -0.13
CA ASN A 151 11.54 -10.45 1.31
C ASN A 151 10.17 -11.00 1.70
N PHE A 152 10.13 -11.90 2.67
CA PHE A 152 8.90 -12.44 3.22
C PHE A 152 8.57 -11.75 4.53
N GLY A 153 7.32 -11.37 4.70
CA GLY A 153 6.82 -10.71 5.90
C GLY A 153 5.33 -10.87 6.09
N MET A 154 4.78 -10.07 6.98
CA MET A 154 3.34 -10.04 7.28
C MET A 154 2.86 -8.61 7.42
N ILE A 155 1.57 -8.40 7.18
CA ILE A 155 0.92 -7.13 7.48
C ILE A 155 0.93 -6.92 8.99
N ALA A 156 1.61 -5.87 9.43
CA ALA A 156 1.76 -5.50 10.84
C ALA A 156 0.79 -4.39 11.27
N GLY A 157 0.14 -3.73 10.33
CA GLY A 157 -0.83 -2.66 10.61
C GLY A 157 -1.40 -2.02 9.37
N PHE A 158 -2.52 -1.34 9.59
CA PHE A 158 -3.15 -0.42 8.64
C PHE A 158 -3.12 0.96 9.32
N ASP A 159 -2.11 1.77 8.96
CA ASP A 159 -1.83 2.98 9.72
C ASP A 159 -2.73 4.13 9.27
N ARG A 160 -3.70 4.46 10.14
CA ARG A 160 -4.70 5.52 9.97
C ARG A 160 -4.32 6.80 10.71
N LYS A 161 -3.69 6.68 11.89
CA LYS A 161 -3.35 7.84 12.75
C LYS A 161 -2.41 8.87 12.11
N CYS A 162 -1.76 8.50 11.01
CA CYS A 162 -0.89 9.38 10.25
C CYS A 162 -1.59 10.08 9.08
N LEU A 163 -2.88 9.78 8.85
CA LEU A 163 -3.66 10.38 7.77
C LEU A 163 -3.85 11.89 7.99
N GLY A 164 -3.79 12.62 6.89
CA GLY A 164 -3.85 14.10 6.89
C GLY A 164 -2.58 14.79 7.37
N ARG A 165 -1.71 14.11 8.13
CA ARG A 165 -0.45 14.68 8.61
C ARG A 165 0.76 14.18 7.80
N TYR A 166 0.81 12.90 7.50
CA TYR A 166 1.93 12.26 6.79
C TYR A 166 1.48 11.48 5.57
N PHE A 167 0.30 10.87 5.63
CA PHE A 167 -0.24 10.04 4.56
C PHE A 167 -1.55 10.60 4.02
N SER A 168 -1.76 10.50 2.73
CA SER A 168 -3.02 10.88 2.07
C SER A 168 -4.03 9.75 2.02
N THR A 169 -3.59 8.51 2.20
CA THR A 169 -4.41 7.29 2.27
C THR A 169 -3.82 6.33 3.28
N ILE A 170 -4.58 5.34 3.72
CA ILE A 170 -4.09 4.30 4.64
C ILE A 170 -2.84 3.66 4.05
N HIS A 171 -1.79 3.49 4.88
CA HIS A 171 -0.59 2.77 4.50
C HIS A 171 -0.54 1.41 5.20
N LEU A 172 -0.08 0.43 4.45
CA LEU A 172 0.16 -0.93 4.94
C LEU A 172 1.52 -0.94 5.61
N ARG A 173 1.55 -1.17 6.92
CA ARG A 173 2.80 -1.43 7.63
C ARG A 173 3.13 -2.91 7.54
N VAL A 174 4.33 -3.23 7.10
CA VAL A 174 4.81 -4.59 6.84
C VAL A 174 6.04 -4.86 7.69
N ASN A 175 6.09 -5.96 8.42
CA ASN A 175 7.26 -6.39 9.18
C ASN A 175 8.23 -7.19 8.29
N ALA A 176 8.63 -6.62 7.19
CA ALA A 176 9.67 -7.14 6.32
C ALA A 176 10.82 -6.14 6.29
N PRO A 177 12.07 -6.61 6.31
CA PRO A 177 13.22 -5.73 6.13
C PRO A 177 13.15 -5.11 4.74
N THR A 178 13.66 -3.88 4.63
CA THR A 178 13.76 -3.18 3.37
C THR A 178 15.07 -2.40 3.31
N GLN A 179 15.62 -2.23 2.11
CA GLN A 179 16.90 -1.59 1.87
C GLN A 179 16.78 -0.53 0.77
N ARG A 180 17.80 0.32 0.63
CA ARG A 180 17.92 1.22 -0.52
C ARG A 180 17.81 0.42 -1.82
N GLY A 181 17.11 0.95 -2.82
CA GLY A 181 16.85 0.27 -4.09
C GLY A 181 15.55 -0.54 -4.12
N GLU A 182 14.88 -0.76 -2.99
CA GLU A 182 13.61 -1.49 -2.93
C GLU A 182 12.37 -0.58 -2.96
N ALA A 183 12.55 0.75 -2.94
CA ALA A 183 11.44 1.68 -3.18
C ALA A 183 10.81 1.39 -4.55
N GLY A 184 9.48 1.29 -4.59
CA GLY A 184 8.71 0.89 -5.77
C GLY A 184 8.56 -0.63 -5.96
N ALA A 185 9.10 -1.46 -5.07
CA ALA A 185 8.92 -2.91 -5.11
C ALA A 185 7.45 -3.29 -4.93
N PRO A 186 6.93 -4.28 -5.68
CA PRO A 186 5.59 -4.82 -5.46
C PRO A 186 5.51 -5.53 -4.13
N LEU A 187 4.41 -5.32 -3.40
CA LEU A 187 3.99 -6.15 -2.29
C LEU A 187 2.94 -7.14 -2.79
N LEU A 188 3.23 -8.42 -2.70
CA LEU A 188 2.40 -9.50 -3.24
C LEU A 188 1.71 -10.27 -2.12
N ASN A 189 0.47 -10.67 -2.32
CA ASN A 189 -0.18 -11.69 -1.51
C ASN A 189 0.30 -13.10 -1.89
N MET A 190 -0.15 -14.12 -1.17
CA MET A 190 0.24 -15.52 -1.43
C MET A 190 -0.36 -16.13 -2.70
N LYS A 191 -1.18 -15.37 -3.45
CA LYS A 191 -1.64 -15.73 -4.80
C LYS A 191 -0.76 -15.13 -5.90
N GLY A 192 0.24 -14.32 -5.55
CA GLY A 192 1.10 -13.60 -6.49
C GLY A 192 0.48 -12.32 -7.06
N GLU A 193 -0.60 -11.83 -6.47
CA GLU A 193 -1.27 -10.61 -6.86
C GLU A 193 -0.67 -9.41 -6.11
N VAL A 194 -0.48 -8.29 -6.81
CA VAL A 194 0.04 -7.05 -6.20
C VAL A 194 -1.05 -6.41 -5.33
N VAL A 195 -0.74 -6.22 -4.05
CA VAL A 195 -1.63 -5.60 -3.06
C VAL A 195 -1.11 -4.26 -2.56
N GLY A 196 0.13 -3.90 -2.88
CA GLY A 196 0.71 -2.61 -2.51
C GLY A 196 2.05 -2.34 -3.20
N ILE A 197 2.58 -1.14 -2.98
CA ILE A 197 3.86 -0.67 -3.50
C ILE A 197 4.70 -0.19 -2.31
N ILE A 198 5.90 -0.71 -2.11
CA ILE A 198 6.82 -0.25 -1.05
C ILE A 198 7.24 1.19 -1.34
N VAL A 199 7.05 2.09 -0.37
CA VAL A 199 7.36 3.52 -0.53
C VAL A 199 8.40 4.03 0.45
N SER A 200 8.54 3.41 1.62
CA SER A 200 9.53 3.85 2.62
C SER A 200 9.90 2.75 3.60
N GLY A 201 11.11 2.83 4.13
CA GLY A 201 11.55 2.05 5.29
C GLY A 201 11.05 2.65 6.61
N LEU A 202 11.02 1.84 7.66
CA LEU A 202 10.61 2.23 9.00
C LEU A 202 11.73 1.91 10.01
N GLY A 203 12.10 2.92 10.81
CA GLY A 203 13.14 2.77 11.81
C GLY A 203 14.51 2.45 11.18
N ASN A 204 15.10 1.35 11.60
CA ASN A 204 16.38 0.84 11.08
C ASN A 204 16.19 -0.12 9.88
N ASN A 205 15.20 0.10 9.04
CA ASN A 205 14.85 -0.73 7.89
C ASN A 205 14.40 -2.17 8.26
N SER A 206 13.98 -2.40 9.49
CA SER A 206 13.43 -3.70 9.90
C SER A 206 11.97 -3.91 9.51
N ALA A 207 11.30 -2.86 9.10
CA ALA A 207 9.93 -2.84 8.62
C ALA A 207 9.79 -1.80 7.50
N CYS A 208 8.66 -1.80 6.80
CA CYS A 208 8.41 -0.83 5.75
C CYS A 208 6.93 -0.40 5.69
N TYR A 209 6.71 0.68 4.98
CA TYR A 209 5.38 1.09 4.54
C TYR A 209 5.17 0.81 3.06
N ALA A 210 3.99 0.29 2.74
CA ALA A 210 3.51 0.19 1.38
C ALA A 210 2.20 0.98 1.21
N VAL A 211 2.07 1.66 0.09
CA VAL A 211 0.79 2.25 -0.31
C VAL A 211 -0.09 1.15 -0.90
N PRO A 212 -1.41 1.12 -0.60
CA PRO A 212 -2.33 0.18 -1.22
C PRO A 212 -2.34 0.28 -2.74
N ILE A 213 -2.44 -0.84 -3.42
CA ILE A 213 -2.41 -0.86 -4.90
C ILE A 213 -3.53 -0.04 -5.52
N GLU A 214 -4.68 0.06 -4.86
CA GLU A 214 -5.82 0.87 -5.30
C GLU A 214 -5.47 2.36 -5.44
N ALA A 215 -4.49 2.85 -4.69
CA ALA A 215 -4.03 4.23 -4.82
C ALA A 215 -3.34 4.46 -6.18
N ALA A 216 -2.46 3.55 -6.59
CA ALA A 216 -1.83 3.61 -7.91
C ALA A 216 -2.84 3.41 -9.05
N GLU A 217 -3.80 2.50 -8.87
CA GLU A 217 -4.89 2.28 -9.85
C GLU A 217 -5.78 3.52 -10.00
N LYS A 218 -6.02 4.26 -8.90
CA LYS A 218 -6.73 5.55 -8.96
C LYS A 218 -5.95 6.56 -9.81
N ILE A 219 -4.65 6.70 -9.58
CA ILE A 219 -3.79 7.62 -10.34
C ILE A 219 -3.73 7.22 -11.82
N ARG A 220 -3.63 5.91 -12.11
CA ARG A 220 -3.72 5.40 -13.49
C ARG A 220 -5.05 5.73 -14.15
N SER A 221 -6.15 5.52 -13.44
CA SER A 221 -7.50 5.84 -13.94
C SER A 221 -7.66 7.33 -14.25
N ASP A 222 -7.19 8.20 -13.37
CA ASP A 222 -7.19 9.64 -13.61
C ASP A 222 -6.36 10.01 -14.84
N PHE A 223 -5.16 9.46 -14.94
CA PHE A 223 -4.29 9.73 -16.09
C PHE A 223 -4.92 9.29 -17.41
N VAL A 224 -5.52 8.11 -17.46
CA VAL A 224 -6.20 7.62 -18.67
C VAL A 224 -7.38 8.53 -19.08
N ARG A 225 -8.11 9.07 -18.09
CA ARG A 225 -9.28 9.93 -18.33
C ARG A 225 -8.92 11.38 -18.63
N PHE A 226 -7.88 11.90 -18.00
CA PHE A 226 -7.60 13.34 -17.98
C PHE A 226 -6.18 13.74 -18.38
N GLY A 227 -5.27 12.78 -18.55
CA GLY A 227 -3.85 13.03 -18.81
C GLY A 227 -3.03 13.45 -17.58
N GLU A 228 -3.64 13.48 -16.39
CA GLU A 228 -3.01 13.90 -15.13
C GLU A 228 -3.69 13.23 -13.93
N ALA A 229 -3.01 13.19 -12.77
CA ALA A 229 -3.63 12.84 -11.51
C ALA A 229 -4.57 13.96 -11.05
N ARG A 230 -5.80 13.63 -10.67
CA ARG A 230 -6.81 14.59 -10.23
C ARG A 230 -7.37 14.24 -8.87
N HIS A 231 -7.07 15.08 -7.87
CA HIS A 231 -7.62 14.94 -6.54
C HIS A 231 -8.84 15.84 -6.39
N GLY A 232 -9.97 15.21 -6.10
CA GLY A 232 -11.24 15.91 -5.93
C GLY A 232 -11.35 16.56 -4.55
N TRP A 233 -12.00 17.70 -4.51
CA TRP A 233 -12.38 18.42 -3.30
C TRP A 233 -13.89 18.59 -3.24
N ILE A 234 -14.45 18.35 -2.06
CA ILE A 234 -15.88 18.47 -1.81
C ILE A 234 -16.22 19.60 -0.84
N GLY A 235 -15.22 20.11 -0.11
CA GLY A 235 -15.40 21.25 0.80
C GLY A 235 -15.84 20.88 2.22
N VAL A 236 -15.65 19.63 2.63
CA VAL A 236 -15.68 19.24 4.04
C VAL A 236 -14.30 19.54 4.61
N ASN A 237 -14.19 20.57 5.45
CA ASN A 237 -12.90 21.07 5.96
C ASN A 237 -12.49 20.39 7.25
N ASP A 238 -13.46 20.02 8.10
CA ASP A 238 -13.16 19.37 9.36
C ASP A 238 -14.23 18.35 9.74
N VAL A 239 -13.76 17.25 10.35
CA VAL A 239 -14.57 16.14 10.84
C VAL A 239 -14.00 15.71 12.18
N SER A 240 -14.85 15.66 13.21
CA SER A 240 -14.46 15.28 14.55
C SER A 240 -15.26 14.09 15.06
N PRO A 241 -14.76 13.34 16.08
CA PRO A 241 -15.50 12.26 16.65
C PRO A 241 -16.79 12.75 17.32
N ALA A 242 -17.95 12.23 16.91
CA ALA A 242 -19.21 12.46 17.62
C ALA A 242 -19.16 11.82 19.03
N SER A 243 -19.89 12.42 19.96
CA SER A 243 -19.99 11.93 21.34
C SER A 243 -20.63 10.53 21.44
N GLN A 244 -21.48 10.17 20.48
CA GLN A 244 -22.12 8.86 20.37
C GLN A 244 -21.94 8.30 18.96
N GLN A 245 -21.89 6.99 18.85
CA GLN A 245 -21.86 6.30 17.58
C GLN A 245 -23.27 6.25 16.98
N VAL A 246 -23.38 6.60 15.70
CA VAL A 246 -24.64 6.60 14.95
C VAL A 246 -24.47 5.70 13.72
N ASP A 247 -25.31 4.67 13.60
CA ASP A 247 -25.25 3.67 12.51
C ASP A 247 -23.84 3.12 12.22
N GLY A 248 -23.04 2.94 13.27
CA GLY A 248 -21.67 2.41 13.16
C GLY A 248 -20.59 3.46 12.90
N SER A 249 -20.93 4.74 12.77
CA SER A 249 -19.97 5.84 12.57
C SER A 249 -19.95 6.85 13.72
N ARG A 250 -18.76 7.45 13.93
CA ARG A 250 -18.55 8.62 14.80
C ARG A 250 -18.01 9.83 14.07
N ALA A 251 -17.91 9.78 12.75
CA ALA A 251 -17.36 10.85 11.94
C ALA A 251 -18.40 11.97 11.73
N MET A 252 -18.40 12.99 12.59
CA MET A 252 -19.33 14.14 12.53
C MET A 252 -18.67 15.32 11.80
N VAL A 253 -19.34 15.85 10.80
CA VAL A 253 -18.94 17.07 10.11
C VAL A 253 -19.00 18.26 11.07
N THR A 254 -17.89 18.92 11.28
CA THR A 254 -17.76 20.11 12.14
C THR A 254 -17.54 21.39 11.35
N GLN A 255 -17.10 21.28 10.10
CA GLN A 255 -16.95 22.42 9.23
C GLN A 255 -17.17 22.07 7.76
N VAL A 256 -18.07 22.81 7.10
CA VAL A 256 -18.26 22.81 5.65
C VAL A 256 -17.89 24.18 5.10
N ALA A 257 -17.06 24.21 4.06
CA ALA A 257 -16.69 25.47 3.43
C ALA A 257 -17.92 26.13 2.75
N GLU A 258 -18.05 27.43 2.91
CA GLU A 258 -19.09 28.21 2.23
C GLU A 258 -18.95 28.08 0.71
N ASP A 259 -20.07 28.01 0.01
CA ASP A 259 -20.13 27.85 -1.45
C ASP A 259 -19.37 26.63 -2.01
N ALA A 260 -18.95 25.70 -1.16
CA ALA A 260 -18.31 24.45 -1.57
C ALA A 260 -19.31 23.45 -2.16
N PRO A 261 -18.83 22.44 -2.93
CA PRO A 261 -19.70 21.42 -3.48
C PRO A 261 -20.61 20.74 -2.45
N ALA A 262 -20.06 20.38 -1.29
CA ALA A 262 -20.83 19.74 -0.21
C ALA A 262 -21.93 20.67 0.34
N ALA A 263 -21.61 21.96 0.57
CA ALA A 263 -22.59 22.95 1.02
C ALA A 263 -23.72 23.12 0.00
N ARG A 264 -23.39 23.26 -1.29
CA ARG A 264 -24.39 23.37 -2.36
C ARG A 264 -25.28 22.13 -2.49
N ALA A 265 -24.74 20.94 -2.22
CA ALA A 265 -25.50 19.70 -2.19
C ALA A 265 -26.38 19.55 -0.94
N GLY A 266 -26.17 20.42 0.07
CA GLY A 266 -26.99 20.44 1.29
C GLY A 266 -26.38 19.72 2.50
N LEU A 267 -25.08 19.33 2.45
CA LEU A 267 -24.34 18.88 3.64
C LEU A 267 -24.25 20.05 4.64
N LYS A 268 -24.30 19.71 5.93
CA LYS A 268 -24.28 20.68 7.04
C LYS A 268 -23.41 20.18 8.18
N GLU A 269 -22.96 21.10 8.99
CA GLU A 269 -22.37 20.80 10.29
C GLU A 269 -23.37 19.99 11.15
N GLY A 270 -22.84 19.03 11.90
CA GLY A 270 -23.62 18.07 12.68
C GLY A 270 -24.07 16.81 11.91
N ASP A 271 -23.85 16.73 10.60
CA ASP A 271 -24.08 15.49 9.86
C ASP A 271 -23.08 14.41 10.27
N VAL A 272 -23.55 13.20 10.55
CA VAL A 272 -22.69 12.05 10.80
C VAL A 272 -22.50 11.27 9.50
N LEU A 273 -21.27 11.22 9.00
CA LEU A 273 -20.91 10.56 7.74
C LEU A 273 -20.94 9.04 7.90
N LEU A 274 -21.69 8.34 7.06
CA LEU A 274 -21.71 6.87 7.00
C LEU A 274 -20.98 6.32 5.80
N GLN A 275 -20.94 7.08 4.71
CA GLN A 275 -20.28 6.66 3.46
C GLN A 275 -19.86 7.89 2.66
N VAL A 276 -18.68 7.82 2.05
CA VAL A 276 -18.16 8.79 1.08
C VAL A 276 -17.71 8.03 -0.16
N GLY A 277 -18.38 8.25 -1.28
CA GLY A 277 -18.17 7.47 -2.48
C GLY A 277 -18.43 5.98 -2.22
N LYS A 278 -17.42 5.15 -2.45
CA LYS A 278 -17.48 3.69 -2.21
C LYS A 278 -17.03 3.28 -0.81
N LYS A 279 -16.45 4.21 -0.02
CA LYS A 279 -15.87 3.89 1.29
C LYS A 279 -16.89 4.09 2.41
N LYS A 280 -17.01 3.08 3.29
CA LYS A 280 -17.73 3.20 4.56
C LYS A 280 -16.90 4.04 5.52
N ILE A 281 -17.58 4.85 6.32
CA ILE A 281 -16.98 5.73 7.31
C ILE A 281 -17.40 5.27 8.69
N SER A 282 -16.42 4.98 9.52
CA SER A 282 -16.60 4.61 10.93
C SER A 282 -16.02 5.66 11.86
N ASP A 283 -14.93 6.28 11.47
CA ASP A 283 -14.17 7.27 12.24
C ASP A 283 -13.77 8.45 11.33
N PRO A 284 -13.40 9.62 11.89
CA PRO A 284 -12.94 10.77 11.12
C PRO A 284 -11.78 10.46 10.16
N GLU A 285 -10.85 9.59 10.55
CA GLU A 285 -9.72 9.19 9.72
C GLU A 285 -10.16 8.49 8.42
N ASP A 286 -11.28 7.79 8.44
CA ASP A 286 -11.83 7.15 7.23
C ASP A 286 -12.25 8.18 6.18
N VAL A 287 -12.61 9.41 6.60
CA VAL A 287 -12.95 10.50 5.68
C VAL A 287 -11.74 11.00 4.93
N PHE A 288 -10.58 11.11 5.60
CA PHE A 288 -9.32 11.47 4.92
C PHE A 288 -8.93 10.41 3.89
N ASP A 289 -8.99 9.13 4.27
CA ASP A 289 -8.73 8.03 3.33
C ASP A 289 -9.72 8.05 2.15
N ALA A 290 -11.01 8.21 2.41
CA ALA A 290 -12.02 8.31 1.35
C ALA A 290 -11.78 9.51 0.42
N SER A 291 -11.35 10.66 0.96
CA SER A 291 -11.11 11.87 0.19
C SER A 291 -10.00 11.71 -0.86
N PHE A 292 -9.00 10.88 -0.58
CA PHE A 292 -7.94 10.56 -1.53
C PHE A 292 -8.48 9.95 -2.83
N TYR A 293 -9.52 9.11 -2.73
CA TYR A 293 -10.09 8.39 -3.87
C TYR A 293 -11.14 9.20 -4.65
N ILE A 294 -11.42 10.43 -4.25
CA ILE A 294 -12.30 11.33 -4.99
C ILE A 294 -11.52 11.93 -6.18
N THR A 295 -12.10 11.86 -7.37
CA THR A 295 -11.56 12.50 -8.57
C THR A 295 -12.33 13.79 -8.87
N ALA A 296 -11.63 14.87 -9.15
CA ALA A 296 -12.27 16.13 -9.54
C ALA A 296 -13.02 15.97 -10.87
N GLY A 297 -14.28 16.36 -10.88
CA GLY A 297 -15.20 16.18 -11.99
C GLY A 297 -16.19 15.03 -11.80
N ASP A 298 -15.99 14.16 -10.81
CA ASP A 298 -16.91 13.05 -10.53
C ASP A 298 -18.02 13.48 -9.56
N SER A 299 -19.21 12.89 -9.71
CA SER A 299 -20.28 12.92 -8.72
C SER A 299 -20.00 11.88 -7.64
N VAL A 300 -20.01 12.31 -6.38
CA VAL A 300 -19.68 11.50 -5.22
C VAL A 300 -20.92 11.36 -4.34
N PRO A 301 -21.49 10.16 -4.18
CA PRO A 301 -22.56 9.93 -3.23
C PRO A 301 -22.00 10.00 -1.82
N ILE A 302 -22.61 10.84 -0.97
CA ILE A 302 -22.28 10.99 0.45
C ILE A 302 -23.52 10.66 1.26
N THR A 303 -23.44 9.61 2.07
CA THR A 303 -24.53 9.20 2.95
C THR A 303 -24.24 9.63 4.37
N VAL A 304 -25.22 10.29 4.98
CA VAL A 304 -25.13 10.83 6.34
C VAL A 304 -26.38 10.47 7.15
N VAL A 305 -26.25 10.65 8.47
CA VAL A 305 -27.39 10.75 9.40
C VAL A 305 -27.43 12.17 9.94
N ARG A 306 -28.62 12.79 9.81
CA ARG A 306 -28.95 14.12 10.38
C ARG A 306 -30.13 14.00 11.31
N GLY A 307 -29.91 14.12 12.63
CA GLY A 307 -30.88 13.70 13.64
C GLY A 307 -31.17 12.21 13.48
N ASP A 308 -32.44 11.85 13.26
CA ASP A 308 -32.88 10.44 13.09
C ASP A 308 -33.05 10.06 11.60
N LYS A 309 -32.62 10.92 10.66
CA LYS A 309 -32.85 10.69 9.23
C LYS A 309 -31.57 10.37 8.50
N LYS A 310 -31.56 9.23 7.81
CA LYS A 310 -30.53 8.86 6.86
C LYS A 310 -30.80 9.54 5.52
N MET A 311 -29.79 10.20 4.95
CA MET A 311 -29.87 10.97 3.72
C MET A 311 -28.66 10.67 2.85
N THR A 312 -28.82 10.77 1.54
CA THR A 312 -27.72 10.69 0.58
C THR A 312 -27.71 11.92 -0.31
N PHE A 313 -26.53 12.54 -0.44
CA PHE A 313 -26.31 13.71 -1.27
C PHE A 313 -25.37 13.33 -2.42
N GLU A 314 -25.68 13.79 -3.63
CA GLU A 314 -24.77 13.72 -4.78
C GLU A 314 -23.94 14.99 -4.81
N VAL A 315 -22.65 14.87 -4.54
CA VAL A 315 -21.73 16.01 -4.45
C VAL A 315 -20.82 16.02 -5.66
N GLN A 316 -20.89 17.06 -6.47
CA GLN A 316 -20.02 17.25 -7.63
C GLN A 316 -18.63 17.71 -7.16
N ALA A 317 -17.65 16.82 -7.14
CA ALA A 317 -16.29 17.14 -6.72
C ALA A 317 -15.62 18.11 -7.70
N THR A 318 -14.86 19.06 -7.18
CA THR A 318 -14.10 20.03 -7.97
C THR A 318 -12.61 19.94 -7.66
N MET A 319 -11.77 20.63 -8.41
CA MET A 319 -10.39 20.87 -7.99
C MET A 319 -10.39 21.75 -6.75
N HIS A 320 -9.42 21.54 -5.85
CA HIS A 320 -9.28 22.39 -4.67
C HIS A 320 -9.04 23.86 -5.09
N PRO A 321 -9.70 24.86 -4.46
CA PRO A 321 -9.59 26.28 -4.86
C PRO A 321 -8.16 26.85 -4.83
N ALA A 322 -7.32 26.34 -3.92
CA ALA A 322 -5.90 26.74 -3.83
C ALA A 322 -5.04 26.20 -4.99
N GLY A 323 -5.63 25.54 -5.99
CA GLY A 323 -4.94 24.97 -7.14
C GLY A 323 -4.06 23.76 -6.81
N LYS A 324 -3.14 23.42 -7.71
CA LYS A 324 -2.23 22.27 -7.56
C LYS A 324 -1.31 22.38 -6.32
N THR A 325 -1.12 23.57 -5.80
CA THR A 325 -0.27 23.92 -4.64
C THR A 325 -1.02 23.89 -3.30
N GLY A 326 -2.32 23.68 -3.28
CA GLY A 326 -3.17 23.70 -2.08
C GLY A 326 -3.06 22.50 -1.16
N VAL A 327 -2.21 21.55 -1.50
CA VAL A 327 -1.73 20.60 -0.54
C VAL A 327 -0.44 21.17 0.02
N LEU A 328 -0.56 21.96 1.07
CA LEU A 328 0.42 21.90 2.13
C LEU A 328 0.36 20.49 2.72
N LEU A 329 0.88 19.53 1.99
CA LEU A 329 1.70 18.56 2.68
C LEU A 329 2.73 19.45 3.38
N ALA A 330 2.63 19.58 4.69
CA ALA A 330 3.82 19.80 5.47
C ALA A 330 4.87 19.00 4.74
N SER A 331 5.97 19.62 4.32
CA SER A 331 7.12 18.95 3.68
C SER A 331 7.20 17.59 4.28
N PRO A 332 7.38 16.49 3.53
CA PRO A 332 7.29 15.17 4.09
C PRO A 332 8.08 15.21 5.39
N GLY A 333 7.37 15.61 6.43
CA GLY A 333 7.98 15.83 7.73
C GLY A 333 8.37 14.45 8.10
N THR A 334 9.64 14.16 8.15
CA THR A 334 10.21 12.88 8.50
C THR A 334 9.36 12.33 9.63
N ILE A 335 8.53 11.34 9.34
CA ILE A 335 7.79 10.65 10.39
C ILE A 335 8.88 10.21 11.35
N PRO A 336 8.85 10.57 12.65
CA PRO A 336 9.89 10.15 13.56
C PRO A 336 10.06 8.63 13.44
N GLY A 337 11.24 8.18 12.95
CA GLY A 337 11.52 6.78 12.69
C GLY A 337 11.18 6.25 11.28
N VAL A 338 10.65 7.07 10.37
CA VAL A 338 10.50 6.70 8.95
C VAL A 338 11.61 7.36 8.15
N LEU A 339 12.44 6.54 7.53
CA LEU A 339 13.49 7.02 6.64
C LEU A 339 12.98 6.97 5.19
N PRO A 340 13.04 8.06 4.44
CA PRO A 340 12.85 7.99 3.01
C PRO A 340 13.93 7.05 2.44
N MET A 341 13.56 6.17 1.51
CA MET A 341 14.50 5.27 0.82
C MET A 341 15.28 6.05 -0.27
N SER A 342 15.75 7.27 0.05
CA SER A 342 16.52 8.10 -0.85
C SER A 342 18.03 7.83 -0.76
N LEU A 343 18.75 8.14 -1.83
CA LEU A 343 20.15 7.79 -2.05
C LEU A 343 21.19 8.64 -1.27
N ASP A 344 20.78 9.71 -0.55
CA ASP A 344 21.69 10.81 -0.21
C ASP A 344 22.33 10.83 1.18
N GLU A 345 22.22 9.78 2.01
CA GLU A 345 22.76 9.84 3.38
C GLU A 345 24.15 9.20 3.59
N ASP A 346 24.84 8.72 2.56
CA ASP A 346 26.18 8.13 2.69
C ASP A 346 27.25 8.83 1.81
N ALA A 347 27.25 10.15 1.73
CA ALA A 347 28.45 10.85 1.33
C ALA A 347 29.45 10.81 2.48
N PRO A 348 30.67 10.23 2.34
CA PRO A 348 31.66 10.27 3.38
C PRO A 348 32.04 11.73 3.66
N PRO A 349 32.31 12.11 4.92
CA PRO A 349 32.76 13.46 5.21
C PRO A 349 34.00 13.76 4.39
N SER A 350 33.94 14.86 3.66
CA SER A 350 35.06 15.37 2.87
C SER A 350 36.28 15.56 3.77
N PRO A 351 37.50 15.31 3.26
CA PRO A 351 38.74 15.35 4.07
C PRO A 351 39.05 16.73 4.62
#